data_199ced8fe9d1998adcc8bbc5f2015a4a
#
_entry.id   199ced8fe9d1998adcc8bbc5f2015a4a
#
_cell.length_a   1.000
_cell.length_b   1.000
_cell.length_c   1.000
_cell.angle_alpha   90.00
_cell.angle_beta   90.00
_cell.angle_gamma   90.00
#
_symmetry.space_group_name_H-M   'P 1'
#
loop_
_entity.id
_entity.type
_entity.pdbx_description
1 polymer ?
#
loop_
_entity_poly.entity_id
_entity_poly.type
_entity_poly.pdbx_seq_one_letter_code
_entity_poly.pdbx_strand_id
1 'polypeptide(L)'
;MIGESLRHVQKVSKALSVLFKVAFVLSCVSCIALIGLSAFALISEAQTPFLGVLLTTLPVILSRLAFVLVLWCLAGAFGDISKGSTPFSKKQIFRIRVIGALFLASAIAELLISANYSNIVQVGSDFAIGYSSSSNAAPDSLFIDARAILGAVVCFALSAIFSYGAILQEDNDGTV
;
A
#
# COMPACT_ATOMS: atom_id res chain seq x y z
N MET A 1 34.69 -2.33 -15.28
CA MET A 1 33.40 -1.70 -15.60
C MET A 1 32.18 -2.45 -15.03
N ILE A 2 31.99 -3.76 -15.27
CA ILE A 2 30.81 -4.51 -14.75
C ILE A 2 30.73 -4.51 -13.21
N GLY A 3 31.85 -4.63 -12.52
CA GLY A 3 31.87 -4.67 -11.06
C GLY A 3 31.56 -3.33 -10.36
N GLU A 4 31.80 -2.19 -11.00
CA GLU A 4 31.48 -0.88 -10.42
C GLU A 4 29.99 -0.54 -10.58
N SER A 5 29.39 -0.85 -11.71
CA SER A 5 27.96 -0.68 -11.93
C SER A 5 27.13 -1.57 -11.00
N LEU A 6 27.54 -2.81 -10.76
CA LEU A 6 26.91 -3.72 -9.79
C LEU A 6 26.98 -3.18 -8.35
N ARG A 7 28.13 -2.66 -7.93
CA ARG A 7 28.29 -2.04 -6.61
C ARG A 7 27.42 -0.80 -6.43
N HIS A 8 27.24 -0.01 -7.50
CA HIS A 8 26.39 1.17 -7.48
C HIS A 8 24.91 0.76 -7.27
N VAL A 9 24.44 -0.21 -8.04
CA VAL A 9 23.07 -0.76 -7.93
C VAL A 9 22.83 -1.32 -6.53
N GLN A 10 23.77 -2.05 -5.96
CA GLN A 10 23.66 -2.58 -4.60
C GLN A 10 23.59 -1.47 -3.54
N LYS A 11 24.39 -0.41 -3.66
CA LYS A 11 24.36 0.74 -2.74
C LYS A 11 23.02 1.47 -2.81
N VAL A 12 22.51 1.75 -4.00
CA VAL A 12 21.21 2.40 -4.21
C VAL A 12 20.09 1.53 -3.66
N SER A 13 20.11 0.22 -3.96
CA SER A 13 19.12 -0.71 -3.46
C SER A 13 19.13 -0.82 -1.92
N LYS A 14 20.32 -0.76 -1.30
CA LYS A 14 20.45 -0.73 0.17
C LYS A 14 19.86 0.55 0.75
N ALA A 15 20.13 1.71 0.15
CA ALA A 15 19.57 2.99 0.59
C ALA A 15 18.03 2.99 0.47
N LEU A 16 17.49 2.51 -0.65
CA LEU A 16 16.04 2.37 -0.85
C LEU A 16 15.41 1.41 0.16
N SER A 17 16.06 0.27 0.44
CA SER A 17 15.58 -0.68 1.45
C SER A 17 15.49 -0.03 2.84
N VAL A 18 16.48 0.77 3.23
CA VAL A 18 16.45 1.51 4.51
C VAL A 18 15.34 2.54 4.52
N LEU A 19 15.20 3.32 3.44
CA LEU A 19 14.15 4.33 3.31
C LEU A 19 12.75 3.71 3.44
N PHE A 20 12.48 2.58 2.74
CA PHE A 20 11.21 1.89 2.84
C PHE A 20 10.97 1.28 4.22
N LYS A 21 12.01 0.81 4.93
CA LYS A 21 11.88 0.36 6.33
C LYS A 21 11.50 1.50 7.27
N VAL A 22 12.11 2.67 7.11
CA VAL A 22 11.75 3.85 7.92
C VAL A 22 10.32 4.28 7.62
N ALA A 23 9.94 4.36 6.34
CA ALA A 23 8.57 4.67 5.95
C ALA A 23 7.56 3.64 6.48
N PHE A 24 7.91 2.35 6.49
CA PHE A 24 7.11 1.29 7.08
C PHE A 24 6.87 1.51 8.58
N VAL A 25 7.93 1.80 9.36
CA VAL A 25 7.81 2.05 10.80
C VAL A 25 6.92 3.27 11.06
N LEU A 26 7.14 4.38 10.33
CA LEU A 26 6.31 5.59 10.46
C LEU A 26 4.84 5.31 10.12
N SER A 27 4.60 4.52 9.08
CA SER A 27 3.25 4.13 8.69
C SER A 27 2.58 3.23 9.74
N CYS A 28 3.31 2.31 10.37
CA CYS A 28 2.80 1.50 11.47
C CYS A 28 2.42 2.37 12.68
N VAL A 29 3.26 3.34 13.07
CA VAL A 29 2.96 4.28 14.16
C VAL A 29 1.70 5.08 13.84
N SER A 30 1.56 5.57 12.61
CA SER A 30 0.34 6.27 12.15
C SER A 30 -0.90 5.39 12.24
N CYS A 31 -0.82 4.10 11.85
CA CYS A 31 -1.93 3.16 11.98
C CYS A 31 -2.34 2.93 13.43
N ILE A 32 -1.38 2.76 14.34
CA ILE A 32 -1.64 2.57 15.76
C ILE A 32 -2.33 3.82 16.35
N ALA A 33 -1.86 5.01 15.98
CA ALA A 33 -2.46 6.27 16.41
C ALA A 33 -3.92 6.39 15.93
N LEU A 34 -4.20 6.04 14.67
CA LEU A 34 -5.57 6.06 14.13
C LEU A 34 -6.50 5.08 14.85
N ILE A 35 -6.03 3.86 15.13
CA ILE A 35 -6.79 2.86 15.89
C ILE A 35 -7.04 3.36 17.32
N GLY A 36 -6.05 3.95 17.97
CA GLY A 36 -6.19 4.53 19.31
C GLY A 36 -7.20 5.68 19.34
N LEU A 37 -7.17 6.57 18.35
CA LEU A 37 -8.13 7.66 18.23
C LEU A 37 -9.57 7.16 17.98
N SER A 38 -9.73 6.16 17.11
CA SER A 38 -11.06 5.57 16.84
C SER A 38 -11.62 4.85 18.08
N ALA A 39 -10.76 4.15 18.84
CA ALA A 39 -11.16 3.52 20.09
C ALA A 39 -11.53 4.56 21.17
N PHE A 40 -10.79 5.66 21.26
CA PHE A 40 -11.11 6.76 22.17
C PHE A 40 -12.46 7.41 21.83
N ALA A 41 -12.74 7.64 20.54
CA ALA A 41 -14.01 8.15 20.07
C ALA A 41 -15.20 7.26 20.48
N LEU A 42 -15.04 5.93 20.37
CA LEU A 42 -16.06 4.96 20.82
C LEU A 42 -16.33 5.01 22.31
N ILE A 43 -15.35 5.35 23.14
CA ILE A 43 -15.48 5.41 24.58
C ILE A 43 -16.12 6.74 25.01
N SER A 44 -15.76 7.85 24.32
CA SER A 44 -16.21 9.20 24.71
C SER A 44 -17.64 9.50 24.29
N GLU A 45 -18.14 8.92 23.20
CA GLU A 45 -19.49 9.14 22.69
C GLU A 45 -20.38 7.90 22.85
N ALA A 46 -21.01 7.77 24.01
CA ALA A 46 -21.93 6.67 24.33
C ALA A 46 -23.19 6.59 23.46
N GLN A 47 -23.42 7.56 22.56
CA GLN A 47 -24.62 7.64 21.71
C GLN A 47 -24.40 7.21 20.26
N THR A 48 -23.15 7.02 19.82
CA THR A 48 -22.90 6.55 18.44
C THR A 48 -23.09 5.05 18.34
N PRO A 49 -23.91 4.56 17.40
CA PRO A 49 -24.09 3.11 17.25
C PRO A 49 -22.74 2.48 16.83
N PHE A 50 -22.26 1.51 17.62
CA PHE A 50 -21.01 0.76 17.39
C PHE A 50 -20.87 0.31 15.93
N LEU A 51 -21.98 -0.10 15.31
CA LEU A 51 -22.01 -0.53 13.91
C LEU A 51 -21.66 0.60 12.94
N GLY A 52 -22.10 1.83 13.21
CA GLY A 52 -21.79 2.99 12.37
C GLY A 52 -20.30 3.33 12.39
N VAL A 53 -19.71 3.36 13.58
CA VAL A 53 -18.26 3.61 13.73
C VAL A 53 -17.44 2.48 13.09
N LEU A 54 -17.85 1.23 13.24
CA LEU A 54 -17.17 0.09 12.63
C LEU A 54 -17.21 0.17 11.10
N LEU A 55 -18.36 0.46 10.50
CA LEU A 55 -18.54 0.56 9.05
C LEU A 55 -17.73 1.70 8.43
N THR A 56 -17.55 2.80 9.17
CA THR A 56 -16.75 3.96 8.67
C THR A 56 -15.26 3.77 8.89
N THR A 57 -14.82 3.15 9.98
CA THR A 57 -13.39 3.00 10.30
C THR A 57 -12.73 1.80 9.63
N LEU A 58 -13.46 0.71 9.42
CA LEU A 58 -12.93 -0.54 8.86
C LEU A 58 -12.28 -0.36 7.47
N PRO A 59 -12.92 0.33 6.49
CA PRO A 59 -12.31 0.53 5.18
C PRO A 59 -11.05 1.43 5.25
N VAL A 60 -11.05 2.43 6.14
CA VAL A 60 -9.89 3.30 6.35
C VAL A 60 -8.70 2.49 6.89
N ILE A 61 -8.94 1.65 7.88
CA ILE A 61 -7.93 0.75 8.44
C ILE A 61 -7.42 -0.21 7.36
N LEU A 62 -8.31 -0.78 6.54
CA LEU A 62 -7.96 -1.71 5.47
C LEU A 62 -7.06 -1.05 4.42
N SER A 63 -7.39 0.16 3.97
CA SER A 63 -6.56 0.93 3.03
C SER A 63 -5.18 1.23 3.62
N ARG A 64 -5.10 1.61 4.91
CA ARG A 64 -3.82 1.85 5.59
C ARG A 64 -2.98 0.59 5.75
N LEU A 65 -3.60 -0.54 6.09
CA LEU A 65 -2.92 -1.83 6.17
C LEU A 65 -2.37 -2.26 4.80
N ALA A 66 -3.13 -2.09 3.73
CA ALA A 66 -2.64 -2.36 2.37
C ALA A 66 -1.39 -1.55 2.05
N PHE A 67 -1.37 -0.25 2.38
CA PHE A 67 -0.20 0.61 2.19
C PHE A 67 1.02 0.16 3.01
N VAL A 68 0.82 -0.21 4.28
CA VAL A 68 1.88 -0.77 5.16
C VAL A 68 2.47 -2.05 4.54
N LEU A 69 1.63 -2.94 4.03
CA LEU A 69 2.07 -4.18 3.38
C LEU A 69 2.84 -3.92 2.08
N VAL A 70 2.43 -2.92 1.28
CA VAL A 70 3.19 -2.47 0.10
C VAL A 70 4.60 -2.02 0.49
N LEU A 71 4.73 -1.18 1.52
CA LEU A 71 6.03 -0.71 2.00
C LEU A 71 6.91 -1.86 2.49
N TRP A 72 6.32 -2.84 3.19
CA TRP A 72 7.04 -4.04 3.63
C TRP A 72 7.52 -4.90 2.47
N CYS A 73 6.69 -5.12 1.46
CA CYS A 73 7.06 -5.84 0.24
C CYS A 73 8.19 -5.14 -0.51
N LEU A 74 8.13 -3.79 -0.64
CA LEU A 74 9.18 -3.01 -1.29
C LEU A 74 10.50 -3.05 -0.50
N ALA A 75 10.45 -2.87 0.83
CA ALA A 75 11.63 -2.97 1.69
C ALA A 75 12.31 -4.34 1.56
N GLY A 76 11.52 -5.41 1.49
CA GLY A 76 12.02 -6.76 1.27
C GLY A 76 12.59 -6.98 -0.13
N ALA A 77 11.95 -6.42 -1.18
CA ALA A 77 12.41 -6.53 -2.56
C ALA A 77 13.79 -5.88 -2.73
N PHE A 78 13.93 -4.62 -2.30
CA PHE A 78 15.20 -3.91 -2.37
C PHE A 78 16.26 -4.48 -1.42
N GLY A 79 15.84 -5.05 -0.28
CA GLY A 79 16.73 -5.75 0.64
C GLY A 79 17.37 -6.99 0.01
N ASP A 80 16.60 -7.79 -0.75
CA ASP A 80 17.12 -8.98 -1.43
C ASP A 80 18.04 -8.60 -2.61
N ILE A 81 17.68 -7.57 -3.39
CA ILE A 81 18.53 -7.05 -4.48
C ILE A 81 19.87 -6.53 -3.92
N SER A 82 19.85 -5.85 -2.77
CA SER A 82 21.08 -5.36 -2.14
C SER A 82 22.03 -6.47 -1.71
N LYS A 83 21.52 -7.69 -1.49
CA LYS A 83 22.30 -8.90 -1.17
C LYS A 83 22.76 -9.67 -2.41
N GLY A 84 22.48 -9.15 -3.62
CA GLY A 84 22.91 -9.75 -4.87
C GLY A 84 21.89 -10.69 -5.52
N SER A 85 20.65 -10.75 -5.02
CA SER A 85 19.59 -11.51 -5.70
C SER A 85 19.25 -10.87 -7.04
N THR A 86 18.99 -11.71 -8.06
CA THR A 86 18.55 -11.24 -9.37
C THR A 86 17.15 -10.64 -9.27
N PRO A 87 16.86 -9.51 -9.95
CA PRO A 87 15.53 -8.90 -9.97
C PRO A 87 14.48 -9.80 -10.64
N PHE A 88 14.89 -10.77 -11.45
CA PHE A 88 14.02 -11.72 -12.17
C PHE A 88 13.70 -12.99 -11.35
N SER A 89 14.03 -13.04 -10.06
CA SER A 89 13.75 -14.21 -9.23
C SER A 89 12.22 -14.39 -9.05
N LYS A 90 11.75 -15.65 -8.99
CA LYS A 90 10.34 -16.01 -8.75
C LYS A 90 9.76 -15.32 -7.52
N LYS A 91 10.60 -15.09 -6.49
CA LYS A 91 10.25 -14.39 -5.26
C LYS A 91 9.95 -12.89 -5.50
N GLN A 92 10.73 -12.22 -6.35
CA GLN A 92 10.52 -10.81 -6.69
C GLN A 92 9.27 -10.62 -7.54
N ILE A 93 9.06 -11.50 -8.51
CA ILE A 93 7.86 -11.51 -9.35
C ILE A 93 6.60 -11.66 -8.49
N PHE A 94 6.62 -12.59 -7.52
CA PHE A 94 5.51 -12.78 -6.59
C PHE A 94 5.25 -11.52 -5.75
N ARG A 95 6.29 -10.86 -5.22
CA ARG A 95 6.12 -9.61 -4.45
C ARG A 95 5.50 -8.49 -5.28
N ILE A 96 5.90 -8.33 -6.54
CA ILE A 96 5.32 -7.32 -7.43
C ILE A 96 3.83 -7.61 -7.67
N ARG A 97 3.45 -8.88 -7.84
CA ARG A 97 2.03 -9.28 -7.95
C ARG A 97 1.24 -8.96 -6.67
N VAL A 98 1.82 -9.23 -5.51
CA VAL A 98 1.20 -8.90 -4.22
C VAL A 98 1.01 -7.39 -4.08
N ILE A 99 2.00 -6.57 -4.47
CA ILE A 99 1.87 -5.11 -4.46
C ILE A 99 0.72 -4.67 -5.38
N GLY A 100 0.63 -5.22 -6.59
CA GLY A 100 -0.48 -4.92 -7.50
C GLY A 100 -1.85 -5.30 -6.93
N ALA A 101 -1.96 -6.47 -6.29
CA ALA A 101 -3.18 -6.89 -5.62
C ALA A 101 -3.55 -5.99 -4.42
N LEU A 102 -2.57 -5.51 -3.66
CA LEU A 102 -2.79 -4.57 -2.56
C LEU A 102 -3.26 -3.21 -3.06
N PHE A 103 -2.74 -2.71 -4.18
CA PHE A 103 -3.25 -1.49 -4.82
C PHE A 103 -4.70 -1.65 -5.26
N LEU A 104 -5.04 -2.80 -5.84
CA LEU A 104 -6.43 -3.09 -6.22
C LEU A 104 -7.35 -3.16 -5.00
N ALA A 105 -6.89 -3.82 -3.93
CA ALA A 105 -7.64 -3.90 -2.69
C ALA A 105 -7.84 -2.52 -2.04
N SER A 106 -6.84 -1.62 -2.09
CA SER A 106 -7.00 -0.25 -1.60
C SER A 106 -7.98 0.56 -2.44
N ALA A 107 -7.98 0.41 -3.77
CA ALA A 107 -8.95 1.06 -4.65
C ALA A 107 -10.40 0.61 -4.34
N ILE A 108 -10.61 -0.68 -4.09
CA ILE A 108 -11.91 -1.23 -3.68
C ILE A 108 -12.31 -0.68 -2.30
N ALA A 109 -11.38 -0.62 -1.34
CA ALA A 109 -11.65 -0.06 -0.02
C ALA A 109 -12.07 1.40 -0.10
N GLU A 110 -11.41 2.21 -0.92
CA GLU A 110 -11.78 3.62 -1.14
C GLU A 110 -13.13 3.78 -1.83
N LEU A 111 -13.46 2.88 -2.78
CA LEU A 111 -14.79 2.85 -3.38
C LEU A 111 -15.89 2.59 -2.32
N LEU A 112 -15.65 1.64 -1.40
CA LEU A 112 -16.56 1.34 -0.30
C LEU A 112 -16.69 2.52 0.67
N ILE A 113 -15.58 3.23 0.93
CA ILE A 113 -15.57 4.45 1.72
C ILE A 113 -16.45 5.50 1.04
N SER A 114 -16.26 5.78 -0.24
CA SER A 114 -17.00 6.82 -0.95
C SER A 114 -18.51 6.55 -0.99
N ALA A 115 -18.92 5.30 -1.08
CA ALA A 115 -20.33 4.91 -1.10
C ALA A 115 -21.05 5.11 0.26
N ASN A 116 -20.31 5.10 1.39
CA ASN A 116 -20.87 5.21 2.74
C ASN A 116 -20.62 6.57 3.42
N TYR A 117 -20.01 7.53 2.75
CA TYR A 117 -19.41 8.70 3.37
C TYR A 117 -20.34 9.91 3.63
N SER A 118 -21.63 9.72 3.69
CA SER A 118 -22.55 10.77 4.15
C SER A 118 -22.54 11.00 5.67
N ASN A 119 -21.81 10.16 6.43
CA ASN A 119 -21.76 10.26 7.89
C ASN A 119 -20.34 10.60 8.36
N ILE A 120 -20.06 11.90 8.48
CA ILE A 120 -18.88 12.40 9.21
C ILE A 120 -19.12 12.09 10.69
N VAL A 121 -18.29 11.27 11.29
CA VAL A 121 -18.28 11.07 12.75
C VAL A 121 -17.68 12.33 13.38
N GLN A 122 -18.52 13.19 13.95
CA GLN A 122 -18.08 14.31 14.77
C GLN A 122 -17.67 13.79 16.14
N VAL A 123 -16.40 13.94 16.48
CA VAL A 123 -15.86 13.65 17.81
C VAL A 123 -15.77 14.94 18.59
N GLY A 124 -16.81 15.28 19.38
CA GLY A 124 -16.90 16.55 20.10
C GLY A 124 -17.22 17.76 19.21
N SER A 125 -17.41 18.92 19.84
CA SER A 125 -17.76 20.17 19.14
C SER A 125 -16.66 20.70 18.20
N ASP A 126 -15.40 20.28 18.39
CA ASP A 126 -14.25 20.93 17.77
C ASP A 126 -13.36 20.00 16.94
N PHE A 127 -13.64 18.68 16.90
CA PHE A 127 -12.82 17.73 16.16
C PHE A 127 -13.67 16.77 15.33
N ALA A 128 -13.52 16.83 14.02
CA ALA A 128 -14.12 15.88 13.09
C ALA A 128 -13.03 14.99 12.50
N ILE A 129 -13.11 13.68 12.74
CA ILE A 129 -12.27 12.71 12.04
C ILE A 129 -13.02 12.31 10.77
N GLY A 130 -12.68 12.94 9.68
CA GLY A 130 -13.23 12.61 8.37
C GLY A 130 -12.13 12.72 7.32
N TYR A 131 -12.13 11.81 6.35
CA TYR A 131 -11.35 11.98 5.15
C TYR A 131 -12.09 12.99 4.28
N SER A 132 -11.63 14.22 4.24
CA SER A 132 -12.20 15.26 3.37
C SER A 132 -11.91 14.91 1.91
N SER A 133 -12.82 14.24 1.24
CA SER A 133 -12.92 14.44 -0.20
C SER A 133 -13.33 15.89 -0.40
N SER A 134 -12.61 16.60 -1.27
CA SER A 134 -12.79 18.03 -1.56
C SER A 134 -14.27 18.47 -1.47
N SER A 135 -14.53 19.50 -0.70
CA SER A 135 -15.83 20.07 -0.35
C SER A 135 -16.72 20.52 -1.53
N ASN A 136 -16.37 20.17 -2.76
CA ASN A 136 -17.08 20.50 -4.00
C ASN A 136 -17.62 19.27 -4.75
N ALA A 137 -17.49 18.06 -4.19
CA ALA A 137 -18.09 16.87 -4.80
C ALA A 137 -19.57 16.81 -4.44
N ALA A 138 -20.42 16.59 -5.45
CA ALA A 138 -21.84 16.33 -5.24
C ALA A 138 -21.99 15.12 -4.29
N PRO A 139 -23.01 15.12 -3.39
CA PRO A 139 -23.17 14.08 -2.36
C PRO A 139 -23.33 12.65 -2.90
N ASP A 140 -23.53 12.48 -4.20
CA ASP A 140 -23.73 11.19 -4.88
C ASP A 140 -22.56 10.80 -5.81
N SER A 141 -21.38 11.42 -5.70
CA SER A 141 -20.24 11.08 -6.55
C SER A 141 -19.46 9.88 -6.00
N LEU A 142 -19.42 8.80 -6.77
CA LEU A 142 -18.53 7.66 -6.52
C LEU A 142 -17.10 8.07 -6.85
N PHE A 143 -16.21 8.06 -5.84
CA PHE A 143 -14.80 8.31 -6.03
C PHE A 143 -14.07 7.01 -6.35
N ILE A 144 -13.52 6.93 -7.57
CA ILE A 144 -12.64 5.84 -7.98
C ILE A 144 -11.20 6.35 -7.90
N ASP A 145 -10.36 5.71 -7.08
CA ASP A 145 -8.93 6.01 -7.06
C ASP A 145 -8.23 5.47 -8.33
N ALA A 146 -8.22 6.30 -9.36
CA ALA A 146 -7.53 6.00 -10.61
C ALA A 146 -6.02 5.77 -10.41
N ARG A 147 -5.40 6.34 -9.36
CA ARG A 147 -3.97 6.20 -9.08
C ARG A 147 -3.67 4.78 -8.58
N ALA A 148 -4.51 4.25 -7.69
CA ALA A 148 -4.36 2.89 -7.18
C ALA A 148 -4.61 1.87 -8.30
N ILE A 149 -5.61 2.08 -9.16
CA ILE A 149 -5.87 1.22 -10.32
C ILE A 149 -4.68 1.24 -11.28
N LEU A 150 -4.18 2.42 -11.63
CA LEU A 150 -3.00 2.55 -12.50
C LEU A 150 -1.78 1.86 -11.87
N GLY A 151 -1.54 2.05 -10.57
CA GLY A 151 -0.49 1.36 -9.83
C GLY A 151 -0.60 -0.16 -9.91
N ALA A 152 -1.81 -0.70 -9.76
CA ALA A 152 -2.07 -2.13 -9.91
C ALA A 152 -1.74 -2.63 -11.32
N VAL A 153 -2.23 -1.94 -12.36
CA VAL A 153 -1.97 -2.30 -13.76
C VAL A 153 -0.48 -2.30 -14.06
N VAL A 154 0.26 -1.26 -13.64
CA VAL A 154 1.71 -1.17 -13.81
C VAL A 154 2.42 -2.33 -13.10
N CYS A 155 2.05 -2.66 -11.87
CA CYS A 155 2.65 -3.78 -11.14
C CYS A 155 2.40 -5.13 -11.83
N PHE A 156 1.19 -5.38 -12.33
CA PHE A 156 0.89 -6.62 -13.06
C PHE A 156 1.66 -6.69 -14.40
N ALA A 157 1.75 -5.58 -15.14
CA ALA A 157 2.53 -5.50 -16.36
C ALA A 157 4.03 -5.76 -16.10
N LEU A 158 4.62 -5.13 -15.08
CA LEU A 158 6.01 -5.38 -14.67
C LEU A 158 6.22 -6.82 -14.24
N SER A 159 5.26 -7.42 -13.51
CA SER A 159 5.34 -8.83 -13.13
C SER A 159 5.35 -9.76 -14.36
N ALA A 160 4.56 -9.45 -15.39
CA ALA A 160 4.56 -10.22 -16.64
C ALA A 160 5.90 -10.10 -17.37
N ILE A 161 6.44 -8.88 -17.49
CA ILE A 161 7.76 -8.63 -18.12
C ILE A 161 8.87 -9.37 -17.36
N PHE A 162 8.89 -9.30 -16.02
CA PHE A 162 9.90 -9.99 -15.21
C PHE A 162 9.76 -11.51 -15.28
N SER A 163 8.53 -12.02 -15.38
CA SER A 163 8.29 -13.45 -15.59
C SER A 163 8.87 -13.93 -16.92
N TYR A 164 8.67 -13.15 -17.98
CA TYR A 164 9.25 -13.44 -19.29
C TYR A 164 10.78 -13.37 -19.26
N GLY A 165 11.35 -12.36 -18.60
CA GLY A 165 12.81 -12.24 -18.42
C GLY A 165 13.42 -13.40 -17.63
N ALA A 166 12.68 -13.95 -16.64
CA ALA A 166 13.13 -15.12 -15.88
C ALA A 166 13.18 -16.39 -16.74
N ILE A 167 12.22 -16.59 -17.65
CA ILE A 167 12.20 -17.72 -18.60
C ILE A 167 13.38 -17.62 -19.56
N LEU A 168 13.64 -16.45 -20.13
CA LEU A 168 14.78 -16.24 -21.03
C LEU A 168 16.13 -16.48 -20.35
N GLN A 169 16.24 -16.13 -19.06
CA GLN A 169 17.45 -16.37 -18.30
C GLN A 169 17.64 -17.89 -18.05
N GLU A 170 16.55 -18.60 -17.72
CA GLU A 170 16.58 -20.07 -17.46
C GLU A 170 16.96 -20.82 -18.76
N ASP A 171 16.45 -20.40 -19.91
CA ASP A 171 16.79 -20.98 -21.22
C ASP A 171 18.26 -20.75 -21.60
N ASN A 172 18.78 -19.55 -21.31
CA ASN A 172 20.17 -19.22 -21.61
C ASN A 172 21.18 -19.94 -20.70
N ASP A 173 20.84 -20.13 -19.42
CA ASP A 173 21.67 -20.89 -18.46
C ASP A 173 21.60 -22.40 -18.72
N GLY A 174 20.56 -22.91 -19.38
CA GLY A 174 20.40 -24.32 -19.76
C GLY A 174 21.09 -24.73 -21.06
N THR A 175 21.63 -23.74 -21.83
CA THR A 175 22.31 -24.00 -23.12
C THR A 175 23.84 -24.02 -23.03
N VAL A 176 24.42 -23.95 -21.84
CA VAL A 176 25.85 -24.10 -21.54
C VAL A 176 26.08 -25.42 -20.81
#